data_4c231cd5a3ed38e3f593fb92eb675bb8
#
_entry.id   4c231cd5a3ed38e3f593fb92eb675bb8
#
_cell.length_a   1.000
_cell.length_b   1.000
_cell.length_c   1.000
_cell.angle_alpha   90.00
_cell.angle_beta   90.00
_cell.angle_gamma   90.00
#
_symmetry.space_group_name_H-M   'P 1'
#
loop_
_entity.id
_entity.type
_entity.pdbx_description
1 polymer ?
#
loop_
_entity_poly.entity_id
_entity_poly.type
_entity_poly.pdbx_seq_one_letter_code
_entity_poly.pdbx_strand_id
1 'polypeptide(L)'
;SLRGKENFFITEEKNNQEIYFIIAFAYVKKAAAMANKELGVVKPEVADAMIWACDQLINNTEKYRDQFITDWLQGGAGTSTNMNANEVISNLAIEHLGGKLGDYSIVNPNNDANFGQSTNDTYPTAIHLSCILRSNVLIKAAEELRDALYAKAKEFDQTLKMGRTHLQDAVPMTLGQEFHGWGFTINDEIENLRAAQEHLKIVNLGATAIGTTVTAAPGYPELAVKNLAELTGIDFKNSEDLIAATSDCGAYMTLSSAIKGLAVKMTKVCNDIRLLASGPRCGLKEINLPQ
;
A
#
# COMPACT_ATOMS: atom_id res chain seq x y z
N SER A 1 6.93 2.10 22.06
CA SER A 1 7.86 1.99 20.92
C SER A 1 9.24 1.46 21.33
N LEU A 2 9.85 1.99 22.39
CA LEU A 2 11.20 1.54 22.83
C LEU A 2 11.23 0.05 23.15
N ARG A 3 10.25 -0.49 23.87
CA ARG A 3 10.14 -1.94 24.14
C ARG A 3 10.06 -2.76 22.86
N GLY A 4 9.32 -2.30 21.85
CA GLY A 4 9.26 -2.96 20.54
C GLY A 4 10.62 -3.00 19.87
N LYS A 5 11.34 -1.89 19.89
CA LYS A 5 12.71 -1.79 19.34
C LYS A 5 13.70 -2.70 20.07
N GLU A 6 13.61 -2.79 21.40
CA GLU A 6 14.51 -3.61 22.20
C GLU A 6 14.25 -5.11 22.07
N ASN A 7 12.96 -5.51 21.96
CA ASN A 7 12.56 -6.91 21.95
C ASN A 7 12.53 -7.54 20.55
N PHE A 8 12.32 -6.75 19.50
CA PHE A 8 12.19 -7.22 18.12
C PHE A 8 13.21 -6.50 17.23
N PHE A 9 14.38 -7.10 17.12
CA PHE A 9 15.45 -6.68 16.25
C PHE A 9 15.79 -7.87 15.34
N ILE A 10 14.94 -8.08 14.31
CA ILE A 10 14.93 -9.31 13.51
C ILE A 10 15.51 -9.04 12.12
N THR A 11 15.02 -8.00 11.43
CA THR A 11 15.44 -7.68 10.05
C THR A 11 16.41 -6.53 9.97
N GLU A 12 16.56 -5.72 11.03
CA GLU A 12 17.23 -4.42 11.04
C GLU A 12 16.55 -3.36 10.17
N GLU A 13 15.48 -3.74 9.46
CA GLU A 13 14.66 -2.87 8.64
C GLU A 13 13.52 -2.29 9.48
N LYS A 14 13.37 -0.98 9.45
CA LYS A 14 12.36 -0.28 10.25
C LYS A 14 11.18 0.16 9.39
N ASN A 15 10.02 0.31 10.02
CA ASN A 15 8.81 0.83 9.38
C ASN A 15 8.97 2.25 8.79
N ASN A 16 9.99 3.00 9.19
CA ASN A 16 10.30 4.31 8.65
C ASN A 16 10.73 4.28 7.17
N GLN A 17 11.08 3.14 6.61
CA GLN A 17 11.50 3.01 5.21
C GLN A 17 10.33 3.08 4.23
N GLU A 18 9.11 2.70 4.64
CA GLU A 18 7.92 2.73 3.79
C GLU A 18 6.99 3.88 4.18
N ILE A 19 7.15 5.01 3.49
CA ILE A 19 6.39 6.24 3.76
C ILE A 19 4.88 6.07 3.56
N TYR A 20 4.45 5.25 2.59
CA TYR A 20 3.02 5.02 2.34
C TYR A 20 2.36 4.27 3.49
N PHE A 21 3.12 3.47 4.24
CA PHE A 21 2.61 2.80 5.42
C PHE A 21 2.37 3.78 6.58
N ILE A 22 3.29 4.74 6.78
CA ILE A 22 3.12 5.82 7.77
C ILE A 22 1.91 6.69 7.41
N ILE A 23 1.80 7.08 6.14
CA ILE A 23 0.68 7.87 5.62
C ILE A 23 -0.64 7.12 5.82
N ALA A 24 -0.67 5.83 5.51
CA ALA A 24 -1.85 4.99 5.67
C ALA A 24 -2.28 4.89 7.15
N PHE A 25 -1.34 4.68 8.08
CA PHE A 25 -1.65 4.71 9.50
C PHE A 25 -2.21 6.06 9.94
N ALA A 26 -1.62 7.16 9.47
CA ALA A 26 -2.10 8.50 9.80
C ALA A 26 -3.54 8.72 9.30
N TYR A 27 -3.90 8.26 8.10
CA TYR A 27 -5.27 8.32 7.61
C TYR A 27 -6.24 7.48 8.45
N VAL A 28 -5.87 6.24 8.78
CA VAL A 28 -6.70 5.36 9.61
C VAL A 28 -6.93 5.99 10.99
N LYS A 29 -5.88 6.48 11.63
CA LYS A 29 -5.97 7.14 12.94
C LYS A 29 -6.74 8.45 12.88
N LYS A 30 -6.62 9.22 11.80
CA LYS A 30 -7.41 10.43 11.58
C LYS A 30 -8.90 10.10 11.45
N ALA A 31 -9.24 9.10 10.63
CA ALA A 31 -10.62 8.65 10.45
C ALA A 31 -11.24 8.17 11.77
N ALA A 32 -10.47 7.44 12.58
CA ALA A 32 -10.87 6.98 13.91
C ALA A 32 -11.09 8.16 14.89
N ALA A 33 -10.17 9.12 14.92
CA ALA A 33 -10.29 10.30 15.77
C ALA A 33 -11.51 11.15 15.41
N MET A 34 -11.80 11.33 14.11
CA MET A 34 -12.99 12.02 13.61
C MET A 34 -14.27 11.30 14.05
N ALA A 35 -14.33 9.97 13.90
CA ALA A 35 -15.47 9.17 14.33
C ALA A 35 -15.70 9.24 15.84
N ASN A 36 -14.65 9.08 16.63
CA ASN A 36 -14.73 9.16 18.09
C ASN A 36 -15.13 10.57 18.60
N LYS A 37 -14.72 11.63 17.88
CA LYS A 37 -15.16 13.00 18.16
C LYS A 37 -16.65 13.17 17.91
N GLU A 38 -17.15 12.71 16.75
CA GLU A 38 -18.56 12.82 16.35
C GLU A 38 -19.48 12.02 17.30
N LEU A 39 -19.01 10.84 17.75
CA LEU A 39 -19.72 10.00 18.71
C LEU A 39 -19.60 10.52 20.16
N GLY A 40 -18.82 11.57 20.42
CA GLY A 40 -18.67 12.17 21.73
C GLY A 40 -17.93 11.32 22.76
N VAL A 41 -17.18 10.31 22.33
CA VAL A 41 -16.45 9.37 23.21
C VAL A 41 -15.00 9.78 23.48
N VAL A 42 -14.47 10.72 22.71
CA VAL A 42 -13.20 11.40 22.96
C VAL A 42 -13.47 12.90 23.02
N LYS A 43 -12.80 13.60 23.94
CA LYS A 43 -12.96 15.05 24.09
C LYS A 43 -12.66 15.78 22.78
N PRO A 44 -13.48 16.73 22.35
CA PRO A 44 -13.29 17.43 21.07
C PRO A 44 -11.89 18.03 20.90
N GLU A 45 -11.36 18.70 21.93
CA GLU A 45 -10.02 19.30 21.91
C GLU A 45 -8.89 18.29 21.69
N VAL A 46 -9.01 17.11 22.32
CA VAL A 46 -8.05 16.00 22.18
C VAL A 46 -8.15 15.40 20.77
N ALA A 47 -9.37 15.17 20.29
CA ALA A 47 -9.61 14.65 18.95
C ALA A 47 -9.07 15.61 17.87
N ASP A 48 -9.32 16.92 17.99
CA ASP A 48 -8.82 17.92 17.05
C ASP A 48 -7.30 17.98 17.03
N ALA A 49 -6.65 17.88 18.19
CA ALA A 49 -5.19 17.81 18.26
C ALA A 49 -4.63 16.54 17.62
N MET A 50 -5.29 15.39 17.79
CA MET A 50 -4.91 14.13 17.11
C MET A 50 -5.14 14.21 15.60
N ILE A 51 -6.23 14.80 15.13
CA ILE A 51 -6.51 15.04 13.71
C ILE A 51 -5.40 15.91 13.12
N TRP A 52 -5.04 17.02 13.78
CA TRP A 52 -3.93 17.87 13.37
C TRP A 52 -2.60 17.09 13.30
N ALA A 53 -2.31 16.27 14.31
CA ALA A 53 -1.11 15.44 14.34
C ALA A 53 -1.03 14.45 13.15
N CYS A 54 -2.17 13.83 12.81
CA CYS A 54 -2.27 12.98 11.63
C CYS A 54 -2.03 13.77 10.33
N ASP A 55 -2.56 14.99 10.22
CA ASP A 55 -2.29 15.87 9.08
C ASP A 55 -0.80 16.22 8.94
N GLN A 56 -0.10 16.43 10.07
CA GLN A 56 1.34 16.61 10.04
C GLN A 56 2.08 15.38 9.50
N LEU A 57 1.67 14.18 9.91
CA LEU A 57 2.26 12.93 9.40
C LEU A 57 1.98 12.72 7.91
N ILE A 58 0.78 13.02 7.44
CA ILE A 58 0.40 12.88 6.02
C ILE A 58 1.17 13.87 5.14
N ASN A 59 1.19 15.15 5.54
CA ASN A 59 1.72 16.22 4.70
C ASN A 59 3.25 16.40 4.82
N ASN A 60 3.85 15.96 5.92
CA ASN A 60 5.26 16.14 6.26
C ASN A 60 5.92 14.82 6.69
N THR A 61 5.58 13.71 6.05
CA THR A 61 6.01 12.34 6.42
C THR A 61 7.54 12.25 6.59
N GLU A 62 8.30 12.82 5.66
CA GLU A 62 9.77 12.80 5.70
C GLU A 62 10.34 13.43 6.98
N LYS A 63 9.70 14.43 7.55
CA LYS A 63 10.12 15.08 8.81
C LYS A 63 9.96 14.15 10.01
N TYR A 64 8.96 13.29 9.99
CA TYR A 64 8.55 12.49 11.15
C TYR A 64 8.84 10.99 11.00
N ARG A 65 9.25 10.52 9.82
CA ARG A 65 9.43 9.10 9.54
C ARG A 65 10.37 8.40 10.52
N ASP A 66 11.42 9.08 10.98
CA ASP A 66 12.40 8.51 11.90
C ASP A 66 11.85 8.22 13.31
N GLN A 67 10.61 8.64 13.60
CA GLN A 67 9.90 8.27 14.82
C GLN A 67 9.24 6.87 14.73
N PHE A 68 9.16 6.27 13.53
CA PHE A 68 8.64 4.92 13.32
C PHE A 68 9.78 3.90 13.38
N ILE A 69 10.14 3.55 14.62
CA ILE A 69 11.39 2.86 14.98
C ILE A 69 11.27 1.35 15.09
N THR A 70 10.07 0.79 14.95
CA THR A 70 9.84 -0.66 15.09
C THR A 70 10.27 -1.42 13.84
N ASP A 71 10.79 -2.65 14.06
CA ASP A 71 11.17 -3.56 12.98
C ASP A 71 9.95 -3.97 12.13
N TRP A 72 10.17 -4.32 10.89
CA TRP A 72 9.16 -4.87 9.99
C TRP A 72 8.54 -6.15 10.54
N LEU A 73 9.39 -7.04 11.05
CA LEU A 73 8.98 -8.28 11.70
C LEU A 73 9.00 -8.11 13.21
N GLN A 74 7.88 -8.37 13.81
CA GLN A 74 7.69 -8.22 15.25
C GLN A 74 6.69 -9.26 15.78
N GLY A 75 6.78 -9.62 17.05
CA GLY A 75 5.77 -10.42 17.71
C GLY A 75 4.47 -9.63 17.92
N GLY A 76 3.33 -10.33 18.06
CA GLY A 76 2.04 -9.71 18.37
C GLY A 76 1.31 -9.08 17.17
N ALA A 77 1.52 -9.59 15.96
CA ALA A 77 0.73 -9.25 14.77
C ALA A 77 0.58 -7.73 14.50
N GLY A 78 1.67 -6.98 14.65
CA GLY A 78 1.68 -5.53 14.38
C GLY A 78 1.40 -4.64 15.60
N THR A 79 1.26 -5.20 16.80
CA THR A 79 0.97 -4.42 18.02
C THR A 79 2.01 -3.33 18.27
N SER A 80 3.31 -3.63 18.13
CA SER A 80 4.37 -2.64 18.33
C SER A 80 4.28 -1.49 17.34
N THR A 81 3.92 -1.76 16.08
CA THR A 81 3.74 -0.72 15.04
C THR A 81 2.51 0.14 15.33
N ASN A 82 1.37 -0.47 15.67
CA ASN A 82 0.16 0.29 16.04
C ASN A 82 0.43 1.19 17.26
N MET A 83 1.10 0.66 18.29
CA MET A 83 1.45 1.46 19.47
C MET A 83 2.48 2.54 19.14
N ASN A 84 3.44 2.30 18.24
CA ASN A 84 4.36 3.34 17.80
C ASN A 84 3.60 4.48 17.11
N ALA A 85 2.66 4.19 16.22
CA ALA A 85 1.82 5.21 15.60
C ALA A 85 1.01 6.00 16.65
N ASN A 86 0.38 5.30 17.61
CA ASN A 86 -0.37 5.94 18.69
C ASN A 86 0.51 6.89 19.52
N GLU A 87 1.72 6.45 19.89
CA GLU A 87 2.65 7.27 20.67
C GLU A 87 3.15 8.50 19.89
N VAL A 88 3.44 8.36 18.59
CA VAL A 88 3.86 9.48 17.75
C VAL A 88 2.72 10.50 17.62
N ILE A 89 1.50 10.05 17.30
CA ILE A 89 0.33 10.92 17.18
C ILE A 89 0.02 11.61 18.50
N SER A 90 0.03 10.88 19.63
CA SER A 90 -0.23 11.47 20.94
C SER A 90 0.81 12.52 21.30
N ASN A 91 2.09 12.28 21.07
CA ASN A 91 3.14 13.24 21.36
C ASN A 91 3.06 14.50 20.49
N LEU A 92 2.75 14.38 19.21
CA LEU A 92 2.50 15.53 18.33
C LEU A 92 1.27 16.34 18.79
N ALA A 93 0.20 15.65 19.18
CA ALA A 93 -0.99 16.29 19.72
C ALA A 93 -0.73 17.01 21.05
N ILE A 94 0.06 16.42 21.96
CA ILE A 94 0.48 17.02 23.22
C ILE A 94 1.27 18.31 22.98
N GLU A 95 2.26 18.29 22.08
CA GLU A 95 3.01 19.50 21.69
C GLU A 95 2.10 20.58 21.12
N HIS A 96 1.16 20.20 20.26
CA HIS A 96 0.18 21.12 19.67
C HIS A 96 -0.69 21.81 20.74
N LEU A 97 -1.03 21.10 21.80
CA LEU A 97 -1.78 21.63 22.95
C LEU A 97 -0.89 22.38 23.95
N GLY A 98 0.40 22.57 23.65
CA GLY A 98 1.34 23.28 24.52
C GLY A 98 1.87 22.46 25.70
N GLY A 99 1.65 21.14 25.70
CA GLY A 99 2.14 20.23 26.72
C GLY A 99 3.59 19.77 26.48
N LYS A 100 4.11 18.99 27.43
CA LYS A 100 5.43 18.40 27.34
C LYS A 100 5.34 16.98 26.77
N LEU A 101 6.25 16.61 25.87
CA LEU A 101 6.34 15.25 25.31
C LEU A 101 6.29 14.18 26.41
N GLY A 102 5.47 13.18 26.23
CA GLY A 102 5.26 12.08 27.18
C GLY A 102 4.25 12.39 28.29
N ASP A 103 3.64 13.55 28.32
CA ASP A 103 2.56 13.87 29.26
C ASP A 103 1.23 13.27 28.81
N TYR A 104 1.12 11.97 28.98
CA TYR A 104 -0.06 11.19 28.57
C TYR A 104 -1.32 11.46 29.45
N SER A 105 -1.26 12.43 30.37
CA SER A 105 -2.47 12.96 31.01
C SER A 105 -3.23 13.92 30.09
N ILE A 106 -2.58 14.49 29.07
CA ILE A 106 -3.16 15.40 28.07
C ILE A 106 -3.76 14.60 26.91
N VAL A 107 -2.96 13.74 26.27
CA VAL A 107 -3.41 12.82 25.20
C VAL A 107 -2.78 11.44 25.44
N ASN A 108 -3.60 10.43 25.67
CA ASN A 108 -3.15 9.09 26.01
C ASN A 108 -3.12 8.19 24.78
N PRO A 109 -1.99 7.50 24.48
CA PRO A 109 -1.89 6.59 23.31
C PRO A 109 -2.90 5.44 23.30
N ASN A 110 -3.31 4.94 24.48
CA ASN A 110 -4.28 3.84 24.58
C ASN A 110 -5.72 4.36 24.69
N ASN A 111 -5.93 5.33 25.59
CA ASN A 111 -7.28 5.75 25.97
C ASN A 111 -7.88 6.78 25.01
N ASP A 112 -7.05 7.50 24.24
CA ASP A 112 -7.50 8.47 23.25
C ASP A 112 -7.15 8.04 21.82
N ALA A 113 -5.86 7.91 21.48
CA ALA A 113 -5.44 7.60 20.10
C ALA A 113 -5.84 6.18 19.64
N ASN A 114 -6.02 5.24 20.56
CA ASN A 114 -6.49 3.89 20.27
C ASN A 114 -7.92 3.62 20.76
N PHE A 115 -8.67 4.63 21.14
CA PHE A 115 -10.03 4.45 21.68
C PHE A 115 -10.93 3.73 20.68
N GLY A 116 -11.63 2.67 21.12
CA GLY A 116 -12.52 1.87 20.27
C GLY A 116 -11.84 1.03 19.20
N GLN A 117 -10.53 0.89 19.27
CA GLN A 117 -9.72 0.21 18.27
C GLN A 117 -8.96 -0.98 18.87
N SER A 118 -8.56 -1.89 17.98
CA SER A 118 -7.54 -2.90 18.23
C SER A 118 -6.43 -2.78 17.19
N THR A 119 -5.25 -3.32 17.48
CA THR A 119 -4.26 -3.58 16.42
C THR A 119 -4.86 -4.44 15.31
N ASN A 120 -5.76 -5.37 15.68
CA ASN A 120 -6.31 -6.36 14.76
C ASN A 120 -7.26 -5.80 13.70
N ASP A 121 -7.71 -4.56 13.86
CA ASP A 121 -8.51 -3.84 12.85
C ASP A 121 -7.76 -2.66 12.21
N THR A 122 -7.03 -1.88 12.99
CA THR A 122 -6.32 -0.70 12.46
C THR A 122 -5.07 -1.07 11.65
N TYR A 123 -4.30 -2.06 12.09
CA TYR A 123 -3.08 -2.50 11.40
C TYR A 123 -3.39 -3.07 10.01
N PRO A 124 -4.30 -4.07 9.83
CA PRO A 124 -4.63 -4.57 8.50
C PRO A 124 -5.29 -3.51 7.62
N THR A 125 -6.13 -2.61 8.15
CA THR A 125 -6.70 -1.51 7.37
C THR A 125 -5.60 -0.55 6.87
N ALA A 126 -4.60 -0.25 7.70
CA ALA A 126 -3.46 0.56 7.27
C ALA A 126 -2.62 -0.16 6.21
N ILE A 127 -2.44 -1.48 6.29
CA ILE A 127 -1.75 -2.25 5.25
C ILE A 127 -2.56 -2.22 3.94
N HIS A 128 -3.89 -2.41 3.98
CA HIS A 128 -4.75 -2.30 2.79
C HIS A 128 -4.55 -0.96 2.08
N LEU A 129 -4.68 0.14 2.81
CA LEU A 129 -4.47 1.47 2.24
C LEU A 129 -3.03 1.67 1.73
N SER A 130 -2.03 1.25 2.49
CA SER A 130 -0.62 1.32 2.07
C SER A 130 -0.36 0.56 0.77
N CYS A 131 -0.91 -0.65 0.65
CA CYS A 131 -0.82 -1.47 -0.56
C CYS A 131 -1.48 -0.79 -1.77
N ILE A 132 -2.64 -0.14 -1.60
CA ILE A 132 -3.28 0.64 -2.67
C ILE A 132 -2.39 1.81 -3.08
N LEU A 133 -1.92 2.61 -2.12
CA LEU A 133 -1.08 3.77 -2.40
C LEU A 133 0.22 3.37 -3.11
N ARG A 134 0.88 2.31 -2.65
CA ARG A 134 2.13 1.83 -3.24
C ARG A 134 1.94 1.18 -4.61
N SER A 135 0.88 0.40 -4.79
CA SER A 135 0.58 -0.22 -6.08
C SER A 135 0.16 0.80 -7.14
N ASN A 136 -0.40 1.96 -6.77
CA ASN A 136 -0.64 3.06 -7.71
C ASN A 136 0.66 3.57 -8.35
N VAL A 137 1.76 3.62 -7.58
CA VAL A 137 3.09 3.97 -8.12
C VAL A 137 3.57 2.92 -9.12
N LEU A 138 3.38 1.63 -8.79
CA LEU A 138 3.72 0.53 -9.70
C LEU A 138 2.88 0.56 -10.97
N ILE A 139 1.58 0.77 -10.86
CA ILE A 139 0.66 0.87 -12.00
C ILE A 139 1.11 2.00 -12.94
N LYS A 140 1.42 3.19 -12.38
CA LYS A 140 1.90 4.31 -13.19
C LYS A 140 3.19 3.97 -13.94
N ALA A 141 4.15 3.34 -13.30
CA ALA A 141 5.39 2.91 -13.95
C ALA A 141 5.13 1.85 -15.04
N ALA A 142 4.19 0.93 -14.81
CA ALA A 142 3.78 -0.07 -15.81
C ALA A 142 3.05 0.58 -17.00
N GLU A 143 2.23 1.62 -16.77
CA GLU A 143 1.60 2.41 -17.83
C GLU A 143 2.64 3.12 -18.69
N GLU A 144 3.64 3.74 -18.08
CA GLU A 144 4.75 4.39 -18.80
C GLU A 144 5.52 3.37 -19.66
N LEU A 145 5.77 2.16 -19.15
CA LEU A 145 6.40 1.08 -19.90
C LEU A 145 5.52 0.62 -21.07
N ARG A 146 4.23 0.36 -20.84
CA ARG A 146 3.25 0.00 -21.88
C ARG A 146 3.23 1.04 -23.01
N ASP A 147 3.15 2.30 -22.67
CA ASP A 147 3.08 3.40 -23.64
C ASP A 147 4.37 3.52 -24.45
N ALA A 148 5.53 3.31 -23.83
CA ALA A 148 6.81 3.24 -24.51
C ALA A 148 6.88 2.07 -25.51
N LEU A 149 6.36 0.89 -25.12
CA LEU A 149 6.27 -0.26 -26.03
C LEU A 149 5.35 0.02 -27.21
N TYR A 150 4.19 0.65 -27.00
CA TYR A 150 3.29 1.05 -28.08
C TYR A 150 3.88 2.11 -28.98
N ALA A 151 4.65 3.06 -28.44
CA ALA A 151 5.38 4.04 -29.25
C ALA A 151 6.41 3.35 -30.17
N LYS A 152 7.16 2.37 -29.65
CA LYS A 152 8.08 1.54 -30.44
C LYS A 152 7.34 0.64 -31.44
N ALA A 153 6.18 0.14 -31.10
CA ALA A 153 5.35 -0.61 -32.04
C ALA A 153 5.00 0.22 -33.27
N LYS A 154 4.62 1.50 -33.06
CA LYS A 154 4.35 2.43 -34.14
C LYS A 154 5.58 2.79 -34.96
N GLU A 155 6.73 2.99 -34.28
CA GLU A 155 8.01 3.30 -34.95
C GLU A 155 8.44 2.16 -35.89
N PHE A 156 8.23 0.90 -35.47
CA PHE A 156 8.66 -0.28 -36.21
C PHE A 156 7.56 -0.98 -37.02
N ASP A 157 6.45 -0.30 -37.24
CA ASP A 157 5.28 -0.85 -37.94
C ASP A 157 5.58 -1.41 -39.34
N GLN A 158 6.50 -0.78 -40.08
CA GLN A 158 6.92 -1.20 -41.41
C GLN A 158 8.23 -2.03 -41.42
N THR A 159 8.80 -2.37 -40.27
CA THR A 159 10.03 -3.14 -40.18
C THR A 159 9.72 -4.63 -40.22
N LEU A 160 9.95 -5.23 -41.40
CA LEU A 160 9.72 -6.67 -41.58
C LEU A 160 10.75 -7.52 -40.82
N LYS A 161 10.26 -8.59 -40.23
CA LYS A 161 11.06 -9.62 -39.58
C LYS A 161 10.47 -11.02 -39.77
N MET A 162 11.22 -12.03 -39.41
CA MET A 162 10.71 -13.40 -39.31
C MET A 162 10.08 -13.60 -37.91
N GLY A 163 8.81 -13.99 -37.87
CA GLY A 163 8.16 -14.52 -36.67
C GLY A 163 8.67 -15.94 -36.40
N ARG A 164 8.89 -16.28 -35.13
CA ARG A 164 9.45 -17.58 -34.72
C ARG A 164 8.50 -18.32 -33.79
N THR A 165 8.50 -19.65 -33.96
CA THR A 165 7.93 -20.61 -33.01
C THR A 165 8.98 -21.64 -32.66
N HIS A 166 9.17 -21.96 -31.38
CA HIS A 166 10.27 -22.85 -30.92
C HIS A 166 11.64 -22.43 -31.45
N LEU A 167 11.91 -21.13 -31.55
CA LEU A 167 13.14 -20.54 -32.12
C LEU A 167 13.37 -20.86 -33.61
N GLN A 168 12.38 -21.45 -34.30
CA GLN A 168 12.45 -21.75 -35.73
C GLN A 168 11.65 -20.70 -36.53
N ASP A 169 12.09 -20.44 -37.75
CA ASP A 169 11.41 -19.57 -38.67
C ASP A 169 9.99 -20.08 -38.94
N ALA A 170 8.98 -19.19 -38.82
CA ALA A 170 7.58 -19.52 -39.05
C ALA A 170 6.98 -18.69 -40.18
N VAL A 171 6.57 -17.46 -39.91
CA VAL A 171 5.91 -16.58 -40.89
C VAL A 171 6.44 -15.14 -40.77
N PRO A 172 6.36 -14.35 -41.86
CA PRO A 172 6.69 -12.94 -41.79
C PRO A 172 5.76 -12.19 -40.85
N MET A 173 6.33 -11.24 -40.13
CA MET A 173 5.63 -10.26 -39.31
C MET A 173 6.39 -8.94 -39.31
N THR A 174 5.85 -7.90 -38.65
CA THR A 174 6.62 -6.69 -38.40
C THR A 174 7.16 -6.68 -36.97
N LEU A 175 8.29 -6.02 -36.77
CA LEU A 175 8.83 -5.79 -35.43
C LEU A 175 7.85 -4.95 -34.59
N GLY A 176 7.09 -4.05 -35.24
CA GLY A 176 6.02 -3.29 -34.57
C GLY A 176 4.93 -4.16 -33.98
N GLN A 177 4.53 -5.26 -34.67
CA GLN A 177 3.55 -6.21 -34.15
C GLN A 177 4.08 -6.93 -32.88
N GLU A 178 5.37 -7.23 -32.82
CA GLU A 178 5.97 -7.85 -31.64
C GLU A 178 5.99 -6.91 -30.43
N PHE A 179 6.42 -5.65 -30.63
CA PHE A 179 6.38 -4.62 -29.59
C PHE A 179 4.95 -4.34 -29.11
N HIS A 180 3.97 -4.31 -30.04
CA HIS A 180 2.56 -4.16 -29.68
C HIS A 180 2.08 -5.30 -28.79
N GLY A 181 2.44 -6.56 -29.11
CA GLY A 181 2.10 -7.72 -28.29
C GLY A 181 2.67 -7.63 -26.87
N TRP A 182 3.89 -7.13 -26.70
CA TRP A 182 4.47 -6.89 -25.37
C TRP A 182 3.73 -5.78 -24.63
N GLY A 183 3.40 -4.67 -25.30
CA GLY A 183 2.63 -3.58 -24.71
C GLY A 183 1.25 -4.06 -24.25
N PHE A 184 0.57 -4.87 -25.06
CA PHE A 184 -0.73 -5.45 -24.71
C PHE A 184 -0.61 -6.37 -23.47
N THR A 185 0.42 -7.20 -23.42
CA THR A 185 0.69 -8.08 -22.27
C THR A 185 0.89 -7.30 -20.97
N ILE A 186 1.59 -6.16 -21.02
CA ILE A 186 1.74 -5.30 -19.84
C ILE A 186 0.41 -4.62 -19.46
N ASN A 187 -0.39 -4.21 -20.46
CA ASN A 187 -1.71 -3.65 -20.20
C ASN A 187 -2.65 -4.61 -19.47
N ASP A 188 -2.66 -5.89 -19.83
CA ASP A 188 -3.45 -6.91 -19.13
C ASP A 188 -3.05 -7.01 -17.64
N GLU A 189 -1.74 -6.92 -17.34
CA GLU A 189 -1.27 -6.97 -15.96
C GLU A 189 -1.60 -5.68 -15.18
N ILE A 190 -1.68 -4.53 -15.84
CA ILE A 190 -2.19 -3.30 -15.22
C ILE A 190 -3.64 -3.48 -14.79
N GLU A 191 -4.49 -4.05 -15.64
CA GLU A 191 -5.88 -4.33 -15.29
C GLU A 191 -6.00 -5.37 -14.15
N ASN A 192 -5.15 -6.40 -14.14
CA ASN A 192 -5.08 -7.37 -13.05
C ASN A 192 -4.70 -6.71 -11.72
N LEU A 193 -3.74 -5.76 -11.73
CA LEU A 193 -3.36 -5.00 -10.54
C LEU A 193 -4.52 -4.13 -10.03
N ARG A 194 -5.25 -3.45 -10.93
CA ARG A 194 -6.43 -2.67 -10.58
C ARG A 194 -7.54 -3.53 -9.99
N ALA A 195 -7.80 -4.68 -10.60
CA ALA A 195 -8.78 -5.64 -10.08
C ALA A 195 -8.39 -6.15 -8.68
N ALA A 196 -7.09 -6.40 -8.44
CA ALA A 196 -6.61 -6.81 -7.14
C ALA A 196 -6.78 -5.72 -6.06
N GLN A 197 -6.66 -4.43 -6.42
CA GLN A 197 -6.92 -3.32 -5.49
C GLN A 197 -8.36 -3.28 -4.99
N GLU A 198 -9.35 -3.76 -5.76
CA GLU A 198 -10.75 -3.77 -5.33
C GLU A 198 -10.95 -4.62 -4.06
N HIS A 199 -10.22 -5.72 -3.92
CA HIS A 199 -10.27 -6.54 -2.70
C HIS A 199 -9.70 -5.83 -1.48
N LEU A 200 -8.76 -4.91 -1.66
CA LEU A 200 -8.16 -4.12 -0.57
C LEU A 200 -9.09 -3.00 -0.06
N LYS A 201 -10.14 -2.65 -0.81
CA LYS A 201 -11.11 -1.64 -0.37
C LYS A 201 -12.08 -2.17 0.68
N ILE A 202 -12.16 -3.49 0.85
CA ILE A 202 -12.95 -4.12 1.90
C ILE A 202 -12.08 -4.28 3.15
N VAL A 203 -12.47 -3.62 4.24
CA VAL A 203 -11.68 -3.54 5.47
C VAL A 203 -12.47 -4.01 6.68
N ASN A 204 -11.76 -4.24 7.79
CA ASN A 204 -12.35 -4.63 9.07
C ASN A 204 -12.24 -3.52 10.14
N LEU A 205 -12.09 -2.26 9.76
CA LEU A 205 -11.94 -1.14 10.72
C LEU A 205 -13.18 -1.06 11.62
N GLY A 206 -12.95 -1.04 12.92
CA GLY A 206 -14.00 -1.11 13.94
C GLY A 206 -14.36 -2.53 14.42
N ALA A 207 -13.78 -3.56 13.80
CA ALA A 207 -13.95 -4.95 14.23
C ALA A 207 -13.49 -5.20 15.67
N THR A 208 -12.58 -4.37 16.15
CA THR A 208 -11.88 -4.52 17.43
C THR A 208 -11.03 -5.81 17.46
N ALA A 209 -11.04 -6.57 18.56
CA ALA A 209 -10.11 -7.68 18.74
C ALA A 209 -10.34 -8.86 17.80
N ILE A 210 -11.59 -9.23 17.55
CA ILE A 210 -11.97 -10.47 16.82
C ILE A 210 -13.14 -10.30 15.83
N GLY A 211 -13.60 -9.09 15.58
CA GLY A 211 -14.74 -8.84 14.69
C GLY A 211 -16.09 -8.63 15.37
N THR A 212 -16.13 -8.61 16.70
CA THR A 212 -17.37 -8.48 17.47
C THR A 212 -17.70 -7.06 17.91
N THR A 213 -16.86 -6.08 17.61
CA THR A 213 -17.05 -4.64 17.92
C THR A 213 -17.21 -4.28 19.40
N VAL A 214 -16.94 -5.21 20.32
CA VAL A 214 -17.30 -5.13 21.75
C VAL A 214 -16.81 -3.86 22.46
N THR A 215 -15.66 -3.32 22.10
CA THR A 215 -15.07 -2.14 22.73
C THR A 215 -15.28 -0.85 21.92
N ALA A 216 -15.95 -0.92 20.78
CA ALA A 216 -16.26 0.23 19.94
C ALA A 216 -17.62 0.84 20.36
N ALA A 217 -17.75 2.14 20.22
CA ALA A 217 -19.04 2.80 20.39
C ALA A 217 -20.01 2.39 19.26
N PRO A 218 -21.33 2.33 19.54
CA PRO A 218 -22.32 2.06 18.49
C PRO A 218 -22.18 3.03 17.30
N GLY A 219 -22.12 2.51 16.08
CA GLY A 219 -21.95 3.30 14.85
C GLY A 219 -20.50 3.68 14.52
N TYR A 220 -19.52 3.30 15.37
CA TYR A 220 -18.12 3.61 15.12
C TYR A 220 -17.56 2.94 13.86
N PRO A 221 -17.79 1.63 13.58
CA PRO A 221 -17.23 0.99 12.39
C PRO A 221 -17.64 1.69 11.10
N GLU A 222 -18.93 1.96 10.94
CA GLU A 222 -19.50 2.59 9.75
C GLU A 222 -18.96 4.02 9.57
N LEU A 223 -18.91 4.78 10.65
CA LEU A 223 -18.45 6.16 10.65
C LEU A 223 -16.95 6.27 10.38
N ALA A 224 -16.14 5.41 10.99
CA ALA A 224 -14.70 5.38 10.78
C ALA A 224 -14.34 5.03 9.33
N VAL A 225 -15.00 4.03 8.73
CA VAL A 225 -14.77 3.66 7.33
C VAL A 225 -15.26 4.73 6.37
N LYS A 226 -16.43 5.34 6.64
CA LYS A 226 -16.92 6.50 5.88
C LYS A 226 -15.89 7.63 5.88
N ASN A 227 -15.40 8.01 7.05
CA ASN A 227 -14.38 9.06 7.17
C ASN A 227 -13.10 8.68 6.41
N LEU A 228 -12.66 7.41 6.49
CA LEU A 228 -11.49 6.94 5.75
C LEU A 228 -11.68 7.06 4.24
N ALA A 229 -12.86 6.69 3.73
CA ALA A 229 -13.20 6.82 2.31
C ALA A 229 -13.21 8.29 1.86
N GLU A 230 -13.83 9.18 2.63
CA GLU A 230 -13.86 10.62 2.33
C GLU A 230 -12.47 11.26 2.35
N LEU A 231 -11.62 10.92 3.34
CA LEU A 231 -10.27 11.45 3.47
C LEU A 231 -9.32 11.01 2.35
N THR A 232 -9.48 9.78 1.86
CA THR A 232 -8.57 9.18 0.87
C THR A 232 -9.07 9.27 -0.56
N GLY A 233 -10.37 9.52 -0.75
CA GLY A 233 -11.04 9.42 -2.06
C GLY A 233 -11.14 7.98 -2.58
N ILE A 234 -10.91 6.98 -1.74
CA ILE A 234 -11.00 5.57 -2.06
C ILE A 234 -12.29 5.00 -1.44
N ASP A 235 -13.09 4.27 -2.23
CA ASP A 235 -14.39 3.71 -1.80
C ASP A 235 -14.21 2.52 -0.84
N PHE A 236 -13.66 2.79 0.35
CA PHE A 236 -13.54 1.80 1.42
C PHE A 236 -14.90 1.41 1.98
N LYS A 237 -15.07 0.13 2.27
CA LYS A 237 -16.28 -0.44 2.88
C LYS A 237 -15.90 -1.42 3.98
N ASN A 238 -16.74 -1.48 5.02
CA ASN A 238 -16.63 -2.59 5.96
C ASN A 238 -16.96 -3.91 5.27
N SER A 239 -16.27 -4.98 5.68
CA SER A 239 -16.70 -6.34 5.35
C SER A 239 -18.10 -6.61 5.89
N GLU A 240 -18.87 -7.41 5.17
CA GLU A 240 -20.18 -7.91 5.65
C GLU A 240 -20.01 -8.80 6.88
N ASP A 241 -18.89 -9.50 7.01
CA ASP A 241 -18.50 -10.30 8.16
C ASP A 241 -17.13 -9.84 8.68
N LEU A 242 -17.15 -9.08 9.79
CA LEU A 242 -15.95 -8.55 10.42
C LEU A 242 -15.11 -9.64 11.11
N ILE A 243 -15.72 -10.78 11.51
CA ILE A 243 -14.99 -11.89 12.11
C ILE A 243 -14.15 -12.58 11.04
N ALA A 244 -14.75 -12.90 9.89
CA ALA A 244 -14.04 -13.46 8.76
C ALA A 244 -12.91 -12.52 8.29
N ALA A 245 -13.20 -11.23 8.09
CA ALA A 245 -12.23 -10.25 7.63
C ALA A 245 -11.05 -10.02 8.61
N THR A 246 -11.25 -10.26 9.89
CA THR A 246 -10.16 -10.12 10.90
C THR A 246 -9.12 -11.24 10.78
N SER A 247 -9.45 -12.39 10.21
CA SER A 247 -8.53 -13.52 10.05
C SER A 247 -8.11 -13.79 8.60
N ASP A 248 -8.78 -13.19 7.61
CA ASP A 248 -8.52 -13.45 6.20
C ASP A 248 -7.33 -12.66 5.66
N CYS A 249 -6.50 -13.34 4.85
CA CYS A 249 -5.35 -12.76 4.14
C CYS A 249 -5.54 -12.76 2.61
N GLY A 250 -6.74 -13.07 2.11
CA GLY A 250 -7.03 -13.26 0.68
C GLY A 250 -6.71 -12.04 -0.18
N ALA A 251 -7.02 -10.84 0.30
CA ALA A 251 -6.75 -9.59 -0.41
C ALA A 251 -5.24 -9.37 -0.67
N TYR A 252 -4.39 -9.68 0.32
CA TYR A 252 -2.94 -9.59 0.17
C TYR A 252 -2.40 -10.63 -0.80
N MET A 253 -2.92 -11.86 -0.75
CA MET A 253 -2.54 -12.94 -1.68
C MET A 253 -2.90 -12.57 -3.11
N THR A 254 -4.08 -11.99 -3.34
CA THR A 254 -4.54 -11.55 -4.65
C THR A 254 -3.63 -10.46 -5.23
N LEU A 255 -3.30 -9.43 -4.45
CA LEU A 255 -2.37 -8.40 -4.89
C LEU A 255 -0.95 -8.97 -5.16
N SER A 256 -0.44 -9.80 -4.26
CA SER A 256 0.87 -10.45 -4.44
C SER A 256 0.92 -11.29 -5.72
N SER A 257 -0.17 -12.01 -6.03
CA SER A 257 -0.29 -12.80 -7.25
C SER A 257 -0.32 -11.93 -8.51
N ALA A 258 -1.01 -10.80 -8.48
CA ALA A 258 -1.03 -9.84 -9.60
C ALA A 258 0.37 -9.23 -9.83
N ILE A 259 1.07 -8.83 -8.78
CA ILE A 259 2.45 -8.33 -8.87
C ILE A 259 3.38 -9.40 -9.46
N LYS A 260 3.24 -10.66 -9.01
CA LYS A 260 3.99 -11.79 -9.56
C LYS A 260 3.69 -12.01 -11.04
N GLY A 261 2.42 -11.88 -11.45
CA GLY A 261 1.99 -11.95 -12.86
C GLY A 261 2.78 -10.95 -13.70
N LEU A 262 2.77 -9.68 -13.32
CA LEU A 262 3.53 -8.62 -13.99
C LEU A 262 5.02 -8.95 -14.07
N ALA A 263 5.64 -9.39 -12.97
CA ALA A 263 7.06 -9.74 -12.94
C ALA A 263 7.42 -10.89 -13.91
N VAL A 264 6.58 -11.92 -13.99
CA VAL A 264 6.78 -13.06 -14.90
C VAL A 264 6.65 -12.60 -16.36
N LYS A 265 5.64 -11.78 -16.69
CA LYS A 265 5.46 -11.23 -18.04
C LYS A 265 6.63 -10.32 -18.44
N MET A 266 7.07 -9.43 -17.55
CA MET A 266 8.25 -8.58 -17.79
C MET A 266 9.51 -9.44 -18.02
N THR A 267 9.69 -10.51 -17.27
CA THR A 267 10.82 -11.44 -17.46
C THR A 267 10.82 -12.03 -18.87
N LYS A 268 9.65 -12.43 -19.35
CA LYS A 268 9.49 -12.94 -20.73
C LYS A 268 9.86 -11.86 -21.76
N VAL A 269 9.32 -10.66 -21.65
CA VAL A 269 9.62 -9.53 -22.55
C VAL A 269 11.10 -9.21 -22.56
N CYS A 270 11.75 -9.12 -21.40
CA CYS A 270 13.18 -8.86 -21.30
C CYS A 270 14.02 -9.98 -21.95
N ASN A 271 13.63 -11.24 -21.81
CA ASN A 271 14.32 -12.36 -22.44
C ASN A 271 14.18 -12.34 -23.96
N ASP A 272 13.00 -12.00 -24.49
CA ASP A 272 12.79 -11.85 -25.93
C ASP A 272 13.66 -10.69 -26.48
N ILE A 273 13.65 -9.55 -25.85
CA ILE A 273 14.49 -8.40 -26.24
C ILE A 273 15.97 -8.78 -26.22
N ARG A 274 16.45 -9.52 -25.21
CA ARG A 274 17.83 -10.03 -25.16
C ARG A 274 18.14 -10.98 -26.31
N LEU A 275 17.21 -11.87 -26.65
CA LEU A 275 17.35 -12.79 -27.77
C LEU A 275 17.47 -12.04 -29.09
N LEU A 276 16.58 -11.07 -29.35
CA LEU A 276 16.61 -10.28 -30.56
C LEU A 276 17.88 -9.40 -30.68
N ALA A 277 18.41 -8.94 -29.54
CA ALA A 277 19.64 -8.16 -29.49
C ALA A 277 20.92 -8.99 -29.52
N SER A 278 20.82 -10.32 -29.54
CA SER A 278 21.98 -11.21 -29.47
C SER A 278 22.92 -11.03 -30.65
N GLY A 279 24.20 -11.20 -30.45
CA GLY A 279 25.20 -11.00 -31.45
C GLY A 279 26.39 -10.19 -31.00
N PRO A 280 27.17 -9.58 -31.88
CA PRO A 280 26.85 -9.03 -33.19
C PRO A 280 27.08 -9.97 -34.40
N ARG A 281 27.72 -11.10 -34.26
CA ARG A 281 28.04 -11.96 -35.41
C ARG A 281 27.32 -13.30 -35.42
N CYS A 282 27.20 -13.91 -34.24
CA CYS A 282 26.65 -15.27 -34.09
C CYS A 282 25.26 -15.26 -33.41
N GLY A 283 24.61 -14.15 -33.31
CA GLY A 283 23.24 -14.00 -32.80
C GLY A 283 22.29 -13.41 -33.85
N LEU A 284 21.06 -13.09 -33.43
CA LEU A 284 20.01 -12.63 -34.32
C LEU A 284 20.25 -11.19 -34.82
N LYS A 285 20.73 -10.31 -33.96
CA LYS A 285 21.00 -8.89 -34.26
C LYS A 285 19.84 -8.17 -34.97
N GLU A 286 18.61 -8.46 -34.55
CA GLU A 286 17.43 -7.78 -35.10
C GLU A 286 17.22 -6.38 -34.51
N ILE A 287 17.69 -6.17 -33.28
CA ILE A 287 17.64 -4.88 -32.58
C ILE A 287 18.99 -4.57 -31.94
N ASN A 288 19.26 -3.29 -31.69
CA ASN A 288 20.39 -2.83 -30.88
C ASN A 288 19.87 -2.19 -29.61
N LEU A 289 20.39 -2.62 -28.45
CA LEU A 289 20.07 -2.01 -27.16
C LEU A 289 21.10 -0.92 -26.83
N PRO A 290 20.71 0.14 -26.11
CA PRO A 290 21.67 1.07 -25.50
C PRO A 290 22.62 0.31 -24.59
N GLN A 291 23.88 0.69 -24.59
CA GLN A 291 24.90 0.13 -23.69
C GLN A 291 24.87 0.84 -22.34
#